data_b367fa54d24a9730c805c59ccd05d0e0
#
_entry.id   b367fa54d24a9730c805c59ccd05d0e0
#
_cell.length_a   1.000
_cell.length_b   1.000
_cell.length_c   1.000
_cell.angle_alpha   90.00
_cell.angle_beta   90.00
_cell.angle_gamma   90.00
#
_symmetry.space_group_name_H-M   'P 1'
#
loop_
_entity.id
_entity.type
_entity.pdbx_description
1 polymer ?
#
loop_
_entity_poly.entity_id
_entity_poly.type
_entity_poly.pdbx_seq_one_letter_code
_entity_poly.pdbx_strand_id
1 'polypeptide(L)'
;EAPVLFKGENGRYYFMSSSTTGWMSNQARVWSADEIFGEWKNDGNPCLGKDGDITFDTQSTCVFQTKSGQWIYFGDRWNSTDLADSRYIWLPLAFNGNKVEIQWESEFILQ
;
A
#
# COMPACT_ATOMS: atom_id res chain seq x y z
N GLU A 1 -0.71 -11.11 -5.53
CA GLU A 1 -2.11 -10.71 -5.67
C GLU A 1 -2.29 -9.21 -5.44
N ALA A 2 -3.50 -8.69 -5.70
CA ALA A 2 -3.93 -7.32 -5.41
C ALA A 2 -2.95 -6.25 -5.93
N PRO A 3 -2.67 -6.23 -7.24
CA PRO A 3 -1.72 -5.29 -7.80
C PRO A 3 -2.26 -3.86 -7.77
N VAL A 4 -1.40 -2.91 -7.38
CA VAL A 4 -1.66 -1.48 -7.44
C VAL A 4 -0.52 -0.82 -8.18
N LEU A 5 -0.84 -0.06 -9.22
CA LEU A 5 0.13 0.71 -9.99
C LEU A 5 -0.19 2.20 -9.86
N PHE A 6 0.80 3.00 -9.49
CA PHE A 6 0.64 4.45 -9.41
C PHE A 6 1.93 5.18 -9.75
N LYS A 7 1.79 6.44 -10.14
CA LYS A 7 2.92 7.34 -10.37
C LYS A 7 3.00 8.30 -9.19
N GLY A 8 4.13 8.28 -8.47
CA GLY A 8 4.37 9.12 -7.32
C GLY A 8 4.63 10.58 -7.67
N GLU A 9 4.60 11.43 -6.65
CA GLU A 9 4.88 12.86 -6.80
C GLU A 9 6.32 13.17 -7.27
N ASN A 10 7.23 12.22 -7.05
CA ASN A 10 8.62 12.27 -7.54
C ASN A 10 8.78 11.84 -9.00
N GLY A 11 7.68 11.52 -9.68
CA GLY A 11 7.68 11.11 -11.07
C GLY A 11 8.00 9.63 -11.32
N ARG A 12 8.34 8.86 -10.27
CA ARG A 12 8.61 7.42 -10.38
C ARG A 12 7.31 6.63 -10.41
N TYR A 13 7.37 5.47 -11.03
CA TYR A 13 6.28 4.49 -11.03
C TYR A 13 6.49 3.49 -9.89
N TYR A 14 5.40 3.11 -9.25
CA TYR A 14 5.37 2.16 -8.14
C TYR A 14 4.34 1.07 -8.42
N PHE A 15 4.76 -0.15 -8.16
CA PHE A 15 3.91 -1.34 -8.24
C PHE A 15 3.91 -2.02 -6.88
N MET A 16 2.74 -2.11 -6.26
CA MET A 16 2.56 -2.78 -4.97
C MET A 16 1.73 -4.04 -5.14
N SER A 17 2.07 -5.10 -4.44
CA SER A 17 1.26 -6.32 -4.42
C SER A 17 1.41 -7.08 -3.11
N SER A 18 0.48 -7.99 -2.86
CA SER A 18 0.57 -8.99 -1.80
C SER A 18 1.18 -10.30 -2.34
N SER A 19 1.54 -11.19 -1.42
CA SER A 19 1.76 -12.61 -1.72
C SER A 19 0.43 -13.35 -1.82
N THR A 20 0.48 -14.66 -2.00
CA THR A 20 -0.68 -15.54 -2.12
C THR A 20 -0.73 -16.49 -0.91
N THR A 21 -1.49 -16.12 0.11
CA THR A 21 -1.65 -16.88 1.35
C THR A 21 -3.11 -17.11 1.71
N GLY A 22 -3.98 -17.20 0.69
CA GLY A 22 -5.42 -17.33 0.89
C GLY A 22 -5.99 -16.10 1.61
N TRP A 23 -6.76 -16.31 2.65
CA TRP A 23 -7.35 -15.23 3.44
C TRP A 23 -6.43 -14.66 4.52
N MET A 24 -5.26 -15.26 4.73
CA MET A 24 -4.28 -14.75 5.70
C MET A 24 -3.55 -13.55 5.13
N SER A 25 -3.46 -12.49 5.94
CA SER A 25 -2.67 -11.31 5.61
C SER A 25 -1.19 -11.66 5.48
N ASN A 26 -0.47 -10.94 4.64
CA ASN A 26 0.94 -11.15 4.41
C ASN A 26 1.67 -9.84 4.12
N GLN A 27 2.97 -9.91 3.98
CA GLN A 27 3.81 -8.75 3.72
C GLN A 27 3.61 -8.23 2.30
N ALA A 28 3.28 -6.94 2.18
CA ALA A 28 3.28 -6.25 0.90
C ALA A 28 4.69 -6.07 0.36
N ARG A 29 4.79 -5.93 -0.94
CA ARG A 29 6.03 -5.65 -1.66
C ARG A 29 5.81 -4.53 -2.64
N VAL A 30 6.82 -3.68 -2.78
CA VAL A 30 6.82 -2.57 -3.73
C VAL A 30 8.01 -2.70 -4.66
N TRP A 31 7.75 -2.50 -5.93
CA TRP A 31 8.78 -2.27 -6.95
C TRP A 31 8.62 -0.85 -7.48
N SER A 32 9.73 -0.25 -7.87
CA SER A 32 9.71 1.08 -8.48
C SER A 32 10.57 1.14 -9.74
N ALA A 33 10.22 2.06 -10.63
CA ALA A 33 10.93 2.29 -11.87
C ALA A 33 10.86 3.77 -12.28
N ASP A 34 11.87 4.25 -13.00
CA ASP A 34 11.85 5.59 -13.62
C ASP A 34 10.91 5.63 -14.82
N GLU A 35 10.85 4.54 -15.57
CA GLU A 35 10.05 4.38 -16.77
C GLU A 35 9.14 3.17 -16.62
N ILE A 36 7.87 3.28 -17.03
CA ILE A 36 6.89 2.21 -16.84
C ILE A 36 7.28 0.92 -17.57
N PHE A 37 7.96 1.03 -18.70
CA PHE A 37 8.50 -0.11 -19.46
C PHE A 37 10.01 -0.30 -19.27
N GLY A 38 10.58 0.33 -18.23
CA GLY A 38 11.99 0.23 -17.90
C GLY A 38 12.31 -0.88 -16.90
N GLU A 39 13.42 -0.71 -16.21
CA GLU A 39 13.84 -1.62 -15.14
C GLU A 39 13.10 -1.33 -13.83
N TRP A 40 12.53 -2.37 -13.25
CA TRP A 40 11.86 -2.33 -11.96
C TRP A 40 12.79 -2.83 -10.85
N LYS A 41 12.95 -2.03 -9.82
CA LYS A 41 13.75 -2.35 -8.64
C LYS A 41 12.82 -2.77 -7.50
N ASN A 42 13.17 -3.86 -6.82
CA ASN A 42 12.46 -4.29 -5.62
C ASN A 42 12.85 -3.39 -4.43
N ASP A 43 11.90 -2.62 -3.92
CA ASP A 43 12.08 -1.72 -2.78
C ASP A 43 11.69 -2.38 -1.44
N GLY A 44 11.12 -3.59 -1.49
CA GLY A 44 10.74 -4.34 -0.29
C GLY A 44 9.39 -3.94 0.29
N ASN A 45 9.25 -4.14 1.60
CA ASN A 45 8.03 -3.86 2.36
C ASN A 45 7.88 -2.35 2.62
N PRO A 46 6.78 -1.72 2.18
CA PRO A 46 6.55 -0.29 2.44
C PRO A 46 6.02 -0.01 3.85
N CYS A 47 5.53 -1.02 4.56
CA CYS A 47 4.88 -0.86 5.86
C CYS A 47 5.90 -0.89 6.99
N LEU A 48 5.86 0.12 7.86
CA LEU A 48 6.81 0.30 8.94
C LEU A 48 6.19 0.00 10.30
N GLY A 49 7.00 -0.54 11.23
CA GLY A 49 6.62 -0.74 12.61
C GLY A 49 5.80 -2.00 12.86
N LYS A 50 5.07 -2.00 13.98
CA LYS A 50 4.29 -3.15 14.43
C LYS A 50 3.25 -3.55 13.39
N ASP A 51 3.16 -4.85 13.12
CA ASP A 51 2.23 -5.45 12.14
C ASP A 51 2.48 -5.02 10.68
N GLY A 52 3.60 -4.32 10.41
CA GLY A 52 3.98 -3.97 9.04
C GLY A 52 4.35 -5.18 8.20
N ASP A 53 4.77 -6.27 8.80
CA ASP A 53 5.09 -7.54 8.12
C ASP A 53 3.86 -8.30 7.62
N ILE A 54 2.67 -7.92 8.07
CA ILE A 54 1.38 -8.42 7.57
C ILE A 54 0.54 -7.29 6.93
N THR A 55 1.17 -6.19 6.56
CA THR A 55 0.51 -5.03 5.94
C THR A 55 -0.65 -4.51 6.81
N PHE A 56 -0.45 -4.49 8.13
CA PHE A 56 -1.46 -4.08 9.13
C PHE A 56 -2.76 -4.88 9.02
N ASP A 57 -2.66 -6.17 8.69
CA ASP A 57 -3.81 -7.06 8.45
C ASP A 57 -4.71 -6.54 7.31
N THR A 58 -4.10 -6.13 6.21
CA THR A 58 -4.79 -5.65 5.01
C THR A 58 -4.19 -6.23 3.73
N GLN A 59 -4.95 -6.12 2.65
CA GLN A 59 -4.50 -6.34 1.28
C GLN A 59 -4.72 -5.07 0.48
N SER A 60 -3.77 -4.69 -0.36
CA SER A 60 -3.83 -3.45 -1.14
C SER A 60 -5.03 -3.42 -2.08
N THR A 61 -5.72 -2.29 -2.12
CA THR A 61 -6.82 -2.00 -3.05
C THR A 61 -6.42 -0.91 -4.03
N CYS A 62 -6.00 0.23 -3.52
CA CYS A 62 -5.49 1.33 -4.34
C CYS A 62 -4.60 2.28 -3.54
N VAL A 63 -3.90 3.11 -4.28
CA VAL A 63 -3.21 4.29 -3.77
C VAL A 63 -3.71 5.49 -4.56
N PHE A 64 -4.08 6.55 -3.89
CA PHE A 64 -4.58 7.76 -4.56
C PHE A 64 -4.07 9.02 -3.87
N GLN A 65 -4.12 10.12 -4.60
CA GLN A 65 -3.79 11.45 -4.09
C GLN A 65 -5.06 12.28 -3.96
N THR A 66 -5.23 12.94 -2.82
CA THR A 66 -6.33 13.88 -2.60
C THR A 66 -6.10 15.16 -3.40
N LYS A 67 -7.13 16.00 -3.54
CA LYS A 67 -7.00 17.29 -4.20
C LYS A 67 -6.01 18.23 -3.53
N SER A 68 -5.81 18.08 -2.21
CA SER A 68 -4.83 18.85 -1.44
C SER A 68 -3.39 18.30 -1.52
N GLY A 69 -3.19 17.17 -2.19
CA GLY A 69 -1.87 16.57 -2.38
C GLY A 69 -1.50 15.47 -1.40
N GLN A 70 -2.38 15.12 -0.46
CA GLN A 70 -2.12 14.02 0.47
C GLN A 70 -2.23 12.67 -0.24
N TRP A 71 -1.25 11.77 -0.02
CA TRP A 71 -1.26 10.42 -0.55
C TRP A 71 -1.86 9.45 0.45
N ILE A 72 -2.74 8.57 -0.03
CA ILE A 72 -3.49 7.62 0.80
C ILE A 72 -3.31 6.21 0.25
N TYR A 73 -2.92 5.31 1.13
CA TYR A 73 -3.04 3.86 0.93
C TYR A 73 -4.43 3.43 1.37
N PHE A 74 -5.08 2.64 0.54
CA PHE A 74 -6.38 2.04 0.82
C PHE A 74 -6.25 0.52 0.75
N GLY A 75 -6.61 -0.18 1.83
CA GLY A 75 -6.51 -1.62 1.91
C GLY A 75 -7.81 -2.28 2.37
N ASP A 76 -8.03 -3.49 1.89
CA ASP A 76 -9.12 -4.35 2.31
C ASP A 76 -8.71 -5.15 3.54
N ARG A 77 -9.58 -5.18 4.55
CA ARG A 77 -9.46 -6.07 5.70
C ARG A 77 -10.57 -7.11 5.60
N TRP A 78 -10.23 -8.25 4.99
CA TRP A 78 -11.18 -9.30 4.70
C TRP A 78 -11.65 -10.01 5.97
N ASN A 79 -12.97 -10.24 6.08
CA ASN A 79 -13.54 -11.19 7.03
C ASN A 79 -13.96 -12.45 6.25
N SER A 80 -13.11 -13.48 6.27
CA SER A 80 -13.31 -14.68 5.45
C SER A 80 -14.52 -15.53 5.88
N THR A 81 -15.02 -15.34 7.11
CA THR A 81 -16.21 -16.05 7.60
C THR A 81 -17.50 -15.30 7.34
N ASP A 82 -17.42 -14.00 7.05
CA ASP A 82 -18.55 -13.16 6.67
C ASP A 82 -18.02 -12.01 5.78
N LEU A 83 -17.97 -12.24 4.50
CA LEU A 83 -17.40 -11.26 3.55
C LEU A 83 -18.16 -9.94 3.54
N ALA A 84 -19.46 -9.95 3.86
CA ALA A 84 -20.27 -8.74 3.95
C ALA A 84 -19.85 -7.84 5.12
N ASP A 85 -19.18 -8.39 6.13
CA ASP A 85 -18.64 -7.68 7.28
C ASP A 85 -17.16 -7.33 7.13
N SER A 86 -16.59 -7.43 5.95
CA SER A 86 -15.22 -6.98 5.68
C SER A 86 -15.08 -5.47 5.90
N ARG A 87 -13.89 -5.05 6.33
CA ARG A 87 -13.60 -3.64 6.65
C ARG A 87 -12.54 -3.09 5.71
N TYR A 88 -12.30 -1.80 5.82
CA TYR A 88 -11.30 -1.07 5.05
C TYR A 88 -10.38 -0.32 5.98
N ILE A 89 -9.13 -0.16 5.56
CA ILE A 89 -8.15 0.66 6.26
C ILE A 89 -7.64 1.72 5.28
N TRP A 90 -7.64 2.96 5.74
CA TRP A 90 -7.04 4.10 5.05
C TRP A 90 -5.85 4.56 5.87
N LEU A 91 -4.69 4.68 5.24
CA LEU A 91 -3.47 5.14 5.91
C LEU A 91 -2.75 6.18 5.06
N PRO A 92 -2.13 7.18 5.68
CA PRO A 92 -1.25 8.07 4.93
C PRO A 92 -0.08 7.30 4.33
N LEU A 93 0.25 7.62 3.09
CA LEU A 93 1.43 7.12 2.40
C LEU A 93 2.40 8.28 2.21
N ALA A 94 3.65 8.09 2.58
CA ALA A 94 4.70 9.09 2.45
C ALA A 94 5.77 8.64 1.47
N PHE A 95 6.47 9.60 0.89
CA PHE A 95 7.66 9.35 0.08
C PHE A 95 8.89 9.72 0.88
N ASN A 96 9.82 8.79 0.97
CA ASN A 96 11.14 9.00 1.59
C ASN A 96 12.21 8.73 0.51
N GLY A 97 12.64 9.81 -0.15
CA GLY A 97 13.46 9.68 -1.36
C GLY A 97 12.68 8.95 -2.44
N ASN A 98 13.24 7.84 -2.95
CA ASN A 98 12.60 7.02 -3.98
C ASN A 98 11.70 5.91 -3.40
N LYS A 99 11.59 5.80 -2.08
CA LYS A 99 10.78 4.77 -1.43
C LYS A 99 9.45 5.32 -0.97
N VAL A 100 8.43 4.48 -0.98
CA VAL A 100 7.15 4.75 -0.34
C VAL A 100 7.12 4.10 1.04
N GLU A 101 6.51 4.77 1.99
CA GLU A 101 6.39 4.33 3.37
C GLU A 101 4.95 4.47 3.83
N ILE A 102 4.45 3.43 4.51
CA ILE A 102 3.13 3.39 5.12
C ILE A 102 3.32 3.07 6.59
N GLN A 103 2.82 3.95 7.46
CA GLN A 103 2.88 3.78 8.89
C GLN A 103 1.48 3.71 9.47
N TRP A 104 1.28 2.85 10.47
CA TRP A 104 0.00 2.76 11.14
C TRP A 104 -0.34 4.07 11.86
N GLU A 105 -1.54 4.54 11.62
CA GLU A 105 -2.15 5.62 12.39
C GLU A 105 -3.57 5.22 12.76
N SER A 106 -3.91 5.30 14.06
CA SER A 106 -5.25 4.97 14.55
C SER A 106 -6.28 5.98 14.08
N GLU A 107 -5.84 7.20 13.82
CA GLU A 107 -6.63 8.28 13.23
C GLU A 107 -5.71 9.29 12.54
N PHE A 108 -6.19 9.96 11.53
CA PHE A 108 -5.49 11.06 10.86
C PHE A 108 -6.50 12.00 10.21
N ILE A 109 -6.04 13.22 9.89
CA ILE A 109 -6.88 14.20 9.21
C ILE A 109 -6.74 14.01 7.70
N LEU A 110 -7.86 13.72 7.04
CA LEU A 110 -7.94 13.68 5.58
C LEU A 110 -8.02 15.11 5.04
N GLN A 111 -7.05 15.46 4.25
CA GLN A 111 -6.94 16.79 3.65
C GLN A 111 -7.30 16.77 2.17
#